data_fdc5b7fbc61b0e2ec39a45d78b0a926c
#
_entry.id   fdc5b7fbc61b0e2ec39a45d78b0a926c
#
_cell.length_a   1.000
_cell.length_b   1.000
_cell.length_c   1.000
_cell.angle_alpha   90.00
_cell.angle_beta   90.00
_cell.angle_gamma   90.00
#
_symmetry.space_group_name_H-M   'P 1'
#
loop_
_entity.id
_entity.type
_entity.pdbx_description
1 polymer ?
#
loop_
_entity_poly.entity_id
_entity_poly.type
_entity_poly.pdbx_seq_one_letter_code
_entity_poly.pdbx_strand_id
1 'polypeptide(L)'
;MYKRQVLGNKEENTKEKDLEEITDTSYPQAMEATPLSSADADFIKKLDQIINENLSSEKLSIKYLTDTMAMSRASLYNKVKQITGLGVNEYINRLRIERSVYLLANTNLSISEISYEVGFSYPRYFSTSFKQMKGVTPSQFKEKNKNSGHI
;
A
#
# COMPACT_ATOMS: atom_id res chain seq x y z
N MET A 1 -4.97 -11.75 6.00
CA MET A 1 -5.00 -11.81 5.33
C MET A 1 -5.16 -11.80 4.75
N TYR A 2 -5.42 -12.09 5.03
CA TYR A 2 -5.80 -12.24 4.27
C TYR A 2 -6.10 -12.78 4.06
N LYS A 3 -6.28 -12.56 4.30
CA LYS A 3 -6.80 -13.01 3.79
C LYS A 3 -7.21 -13.39 3.46
N ARG A 4 -7.54 -13.45 3.97
CA ARG A 4 -8.05 -13.81 3.44
C ARG A 4 -8.37 -13.95 3.01
N GLN A 5 -8.86 -14.06 3.34
CA GLN A 5 -9.35 -14.19 2.62
C GLN A 5 -9.66 -14.34 2.17
N VAL A 6 -9.89 -14.40 2.78
CA VAL A 6 -10.32 -14.50 1.95
C VAL A 6 -10.64 -14.87 1.84
N LEU A 7 -11.17 -15.19 2.20
CA LEU A 7 -11.70 -15.52 1.65
C LEU A 7 -11.96 -15.62 1.73
N GLY A 8 -12.09 -16.26 2.10
CA GLY A 8 -12.72 -16.34 1.81
C GLY A 8 -13.22 -16.62 2.05
N ASN A 9 -13.67 -16.47 2.32
CA ASN A 9 -14.26 -16.79 2.09
C ASN A 9 -14.77 -17.14 2.29
N LYS A 10 -14.72 -16.94 2.54
CA LYS A 10 -15.26 -17.22 2.33
C LYS A 10 -15.85 -17.40 2.35
N GLU A 11 -16.06 -17.56 2.82
CA GLU A 11 -16.51 -17.71 2.50
C GLU A 11 -16.91 -17.91 2.27
N GLU A 12 -17.05 -18.21 2.58
CA GLU A 12 -17.28 -18.42 2.02
C GLU A 12 -17.44 -18.67 1.60
N ASN A 13 -17.82 -19.35 1.81
CA ASN A 13 -17.91 -19.63 1.07
C ASN A 13 -18.00 -19.96 0.74
N THR A 14 -17.96 -20.29 0.91
CA THR A 14 -17.98 -20.53 0.16
C THR A 14 -17.93 -20.86 -0.10
N LYS A 15 -17.88 -21.22 -0.11
CA LYS A 15 -17.80 -21.47 -0.78
C LYS A 15 -17.31 -21.75 -1.05
N GLU A 16 -17.34 -22.26 -0.87
CA GLU A 16 -16.83 -22.43 -1.46
C GLU A 16 -16.36 -22.63 -2.01
N LYS A 17 -16.56 -23.26 -1.83
CA LYS A 17 -16.19 -23.45 -2.59
C LYS A 17 -15.59 -23.22 -2.99
N ASP A 18 -15.77 -23.64 -2.90
CA ASP A 18 -15.20 -23.41 -3.63
C ASP A 18 -14.49 -23.13 -3.63
N LEU A 19 -14.27 -23.43 -3.44
CA LEU A 19 -13.58 -23.02 -3.74
C LEU A 19 -12.70 -23.17 -3.78
N GLU A 20 -12.66 -23.76 -3.43
CA GLU A 20 -11.95 -23.83 -3.83
C GLU A 20 -11.19 -23.62 -4.21
N GLU A 21 -11.04 -24.03 -4.28
CA GLU A 21 -10.52 -23.74 -5.02
C GLU A 21 -9.84 -23.05 -5.01
N ILE A 22 -9.81 -23.01 -4.76
CA ILE A 22 -9.29 -22.17 -5.09
C ILE A 22 -8.25 -21.92 -4.77
N THR A 23 -8.01 -22.19 -4.68
CA THR A 23 -7.18 -21.91 -4.77
C THR A 23 -6.27 -21.44 -4.70
N ASP A 24 -6.03 -21.46 -4.65
CA ASP A 24 -5.34 -20.95 -4.81
C ASP A 24 -4.76 -20.25 -4.81
N THR A 25 -4.67 -20.02 -4.77
CA THR A 25 -4.34 -19.24 -5.08
C THR A 25 -4.01 -18.37 -4.90
N SER A 26 -3.83 -18.18 -4.70
CA SER A 26 -3.81 -17.38 -4.78
C SER A 26 -3.74 -16.32 -4.65
N TYR A 27 -3.81 -15.91 -4.80
CA TYR A 27 -4.02 -14.95 -5.20
C TYR A 27 -3.83 -14.25 -5.74
N PRO A 28 -4.20 -14.29 -5.78
CA PRO A 28 -4.40 -13.05 -6.48
C PRO A 28 -4.57 -13.03 -7.97
N GLN A 29 -4.57 -14.07 -8.56
CA GLN A 29 -4.72 -14.15 -10.02
C GLN A 29 -6.05 -13.63 -10.51
N ALA A 30 -7.08 -13.88 -9.75
CA ALA A 30 -8.41 -13.39 -10.15
C ALA A 30 -8.42 -11.89 -10.27
N MET A 31 -7.69 -11.21 -9.42
CA MET A 31 -7.62 -9.76 -9.45
C MET A 31 -6.90 -9.25 -10.68
N GLU A 32 -5.88 -9.96 -11.09
CA GLU A 32 -5.13 -9.58 -12.28
C GLU A 32 -5.97 -9.67 -13.54
N ALA A 33 -6.89 -10.61 -13.54
CA ALA A 33 -7.73 -10.84 -14.70
C ALA A 33 -8.84 -9.80 -14.85
N THR A 34 -9.09 -8.99 -13.83
CA THR A 34 -10.18 -8.01 -13.84
C THR A 34 -9.62 -6.60 -13.84
N PRO A 35 -9.60 -5.94 -15.00
CA PRO A 35 -9.09 -4.57 -15.06
C PRO A 35 -10.02 -3.61 -14.32
N LEU A 36 -9.46 -2.53 -13.82
CA LEU A 36 -10.23 -1.49 -13.18
C LEU A 36 -11.11 -0.78 -14.19
N SER A 37 -12.27 -0.34 -13.77
CA SER A 37 -13.08 0.54 -14.60
C SER A 37 -12.35 1.85 -14.77
N SER A 38 -12.74 2.61 -15.81
CA SER A 38 -12.15 3.91 -16.07
C SER A 38 -12.32 4.85 -14.88
N ALA A 39 -13.51 4.81 -14.25
CA ALA A 39 -13.79 5.65 -13.09
C ALA A 39 -12.91 5.25 -11.89
N ASP A 40 -12.72 3.96 -11.67
CA ASP A 40 -11.89 3.49 -10.56
C ASP A 40 -10.43 3.82 -10.80
N ALA A 41 -9.96 3.70 -12.04
CA ALA A 41 -8.59 4.07 -12.36
C ALA A 41 -8.33 5.55 -12.12
N ASP A 42 -9.29 6.41 -12.51
CA ASP A 42 -9.18 7.84 -12.28
C ASP A 42 -9.20 8.17 -10.80
N PHE A 43 -10.06 7.48 -10.04
CA PHE A 43 -10.15 7.69 -8.60
C PHE A 43 -8.81 7.38 -7.92
N ILE A 44 -8.24 6.22 -8.22
CA ILE A 44 -6.98 5.80 -7.60
C ILE A 44 -5.84 6.73 -8.01
N LYS A 45 -5.80 7.12 -9.27
CA LYS A 45 -4.76 8.04 -9.75
C LYS A 45 -4.81 9.36 -9.00
N LYS A 46 -6.01 9.91 -8.82
CA LYS A 46 -6.16 11.16 -8.09
C LYS A 46 -5.81 11.00 -6.62
N LEU A 47 -6.26 9.93 -6.00
CA LEU A 47 -5.97 9.65 -4.60
C LEU A 47 -4.46 9.51 -4.39
N ASP A 48 -3.80 8.73 -5.25
CA ASP A 48 -2.35 8.53 -5.16
C ASP A 48 -1.61 9.85 -5.28
N GLN A 49 -2.04 10.70 -6.19
CA GLN A 49 -1.40 11.99 -6.37
C GLN A 49 -1.51 12.83 -5.10
N ILE A 50 -2.70 12.91 -4.52
CA ILE A 50 -2.94 13.69 -3.32
C ILE A 50 -2.09 13.16 -2.16
N ILE A 51 -2.07 11.84 -1.99
CA ILE A 51 -1.30 11.24 -0.91
C ILE A 51 0.19 11.47 -1.11
N ASN A 52 0.69 11.21 -2.31
CA ASN A 52 2.12 11.33 -2.59
C ASN A 52 2.63 12.75 -2.46
N GLU A 53 1.80 13.74 -2.76
CA GLU A 53 2.18 15.13 -2.61
C GLU A 53 2.22 15.58 -1.16
N ASN A 54 1.66 14.78 -0.26
CA ASN A 54 1.49 15.16 1.14
C ASN A 54 2.04 14.13 2.13
N LEU A 55 2.90 13.23 1.68
CA LEU A 55 3.36 12.12 2.53
C LEU A 55 3.95 12.57 3.87
N SER A 56 4.76 13.61 3.86
CA SER A 56 5.39 14.10 5.08
C SER A 56 4.63 15.26 5.73
N SER A 57 3.50 15.63 5.17
CA SER A 57 2.73 16.76 5.68
C SER A 57 1.83 16.36 6.84
N GLU A 58 1.78 17.19 7.86
CA GLU A 58 0.86 16.98 8.97
C GLU A 58 -0.59 17.15 8.54
N LYS A 59 -0.82 17.75 7.37
CA LYS A 59 -2.16 17.93 6.83
C LYS A 59 -2.79 16.64 6.37
N LEU A 60 -1.97 15.65 6.03
CA LEU A 60 -2.49 14.38 5.48
C LEU A 60 -3.28 13.64 6.54
N SER A 61 -4.58 13.59 6.34
CA SER A 61 -5.53 12.96 7.26
C SER A 61 -6.71 12.46 6.47
N ILE A 62 -7.53 11.64 7.10
CA ILE A 62 -8.77 11.18 6.47
C ILE A 62 -9.64 12.38 6.09
N LYS A 63 -9.73 13.38 6.99
CA LYS A 63 -10.52 14.56 6.70
C LYS A 63 -9.97 15.32 5.49
N TYR A 64 -8.66 15.47 5.41
CA TYR A 64 -8.05 16.13 4.26
C TYR A 64 -8.39 15.41 2.96
N LEU A 65 -8.33 14.09 2.98
CA LEU A 65 -8.63 13.29 1.79
C LEU A 65 -10.10 13.41 1.40
N THR A 66 -11.02 13.31 2.38
CA THR A 66 -12.45 13.42 2.05
C THR A 66 -12.79 14.80 1.52
N ASP A 67 -12.21 15.83 2.12
CA ASP A 67 -12.45 17.20 1.67
C ASP A 67 -11.91 17.40 0.25
N THR A 68 -10.69 16.96 0.01
CA THR A 68 -10.03 17.16 -1.29
C THR A 68 -10.68 16.32 -2.38
N MET A 69 -11.09 15.10 -2.05
CA MET A 69 -11.75 14.21 -3.00
C MET A 69 -13.24 14.48 -3.14
N ALA A 70 -13.79 15.38 -2.31
CA ALA A 70 -15.18 15.74 -2.31
C ALA A 70 -16.10 14.55 -2.11
N MET A 71 -15.80 13.74 -1.09
CA MET A 71 -16.59 12.54 -0.82
C MET A 71 -16.66 12.29 0.67
N SER A 72 -17.63 11.49 1.09
CA SER A 72 -17.80 11.14 2.49
C SER A 72 -16.74 10.16 2.94
N ARG A 73 -16.56 10.07 4.26
CA ARG A 73 -15.63 9.10 4.84
C ARG A 73 -16.02 7.67 4.45
N ALA A 74 -17.31 7.36 4.53
CA ALA A 74 -17.78 6.01 4.17
C ALA A 74 -17.50 5.69 2.71
N SER A 75 -17.72 6.66 1.82
CA SER A 75 -17.45 6.45 0.40
C SER A 75 -15.96 6.24 0.15
N LEU A 76 -15.12 7.03 0.80
CA LEU A 76 -13.67 6.88 0.66
C LEU A 76 -13.23 5.49 1.12
N TYR A 77 -13.67 5.07 2.31
CA TYR A 77 -13.28 3.78 2.87
C TYR A 77 -13.73 2.63 1.98
N ASN A 78 -14.99 2.68 1.55
CA ASN A 78 -15.55 1.61 0.72
C ASN A 78 -14.83 1.53 -0.62
N LYS A 79 -14.58 2.67 -1.23
CA LYS A 79 -13.95 2.71 -2.55
C LYS A 79 -12.51 2.18 -2.50
N VAL A 80 -11.74 2.63 -1.51
CA VAL A 80 -10.36 2.18 -1.36
C VAL A 80 -10.33 0.68 -1.09
N LYS A 81 -11.18 0.20 -0.20
CA LYS A 81 -11.23 -1.23 0.12
C LYS A 81 -11.63 -2.06 -1.10
N GLN A 82 -12.61 -1.58 -1.84
CA GLN A 82 -13.10 -2.28 -3.02
C GLN A 82 -12.01 -2.40 -4.09
N ILE A 83 -11.26 -1.33 -4.31
CA ILE A 83 -10.27 -1.30 -5.38
C ILE A 83 -8.95 -1.96 -4.96
N THR A 84 -8.49 -1.71 -3.73
CA THR A 84 -7.15 -2.12 -3.30
C THR A 84 -7.14 -3.31 -2.36
N GLY A 85 -8.26 -3.62 -1.73
CA GLY A 85 -8.32 -4.65 -0.69
C GLY A 85 -7.84 -4.17 0.66
N LEU A 86 -7.40 -2.92 0.77
CA LEU A 86 -6.79 -2.38 1.98
C LEU A 86 -7.67 -1.28 2.59
N GLY A 87 -7.52 -1.08 3.89
CA GLY A 87 -8.08 0.11 4.53
C GLY A 87 -7.30 1.34 4.08
N VAL A 88 -7.88 2.52 4.33
CA VAL A 88 -7.25 3.77 3.88
C VAL A 88 -5.88 3.98 4.51
N ASN A 89 -5.76 3.77 5.82
CA ASN A 89 -4.48 3.97 6.50
C ASN A 89 -3.44 2.96 6.04
N GLU A 90 -3.85 1.73 5.79
CA GLU A 90 -2.95 0.71 5.24
C GLU A 90 -2.47 1.11 3.85
N TYR A 91 -3.37 1.66 3.06
CA TYR A 91 -3.04 2.09 1.70
C TYR A 91 -2.04 3.24 1.72
N ILE A 92 -2.27 4.23 2.61
CA ILE A 92 -1.32 5.34 2.77
C ILE A 92 0.05 4.79 3.17
N ASN A 93 0.05 3.85 4.12
CA ASN A 93 1.30 3.26 4.60
C ASN A 93 2.05 2.57 3.48
N ARG A 94 1.30 1.88 2.62
CA ARG A 94 1.89 1.21 1.46
C ARG A 94 2.55 2.21 0.52
N LEU A 95 1.90 3.34 0.25
CA LEU A 95 2.49 4.36 -0.61
C LEU A 95 3.75 4.95 0.02
N ARG A 96 3.75 5.13 1.35
CA ARG A 96 4.95 5.59 2.04
C ARG A 96 6.11 4.62 1.85
N ILE A 97 5.84 3.33 1.99
CA ILE A 97 6.88 2.32 1.80
C ILE A 97 7.37 2.29 0.36
N GLU A 98 6.45 2.38 -0.62
CA GLU A 98 6.87 2.39 -2.02
C GLU A 98 7.75 3.60 -2.34
N ARG A 99 7.41 4.77 -1.78
CA ARG A 99 8.26 5.94 -1.96
C ARG A 99 9.63 5.73 -1.33
N SER A 100 9.66 5.07 -0.16
CA SER A 100 10.94 4.82 0.51
C SER A 100 11.83 3.89 -0.31
N VAL A 101 11.24 2.95 -1.03
CA VAL A 101 12.02 2.06 -1.91
C VAL A 101 12.79 2.89 -2.93
N TYR A 102 12.11 3.85 -3.55
CA TYR A 102 12.75 4.74 -4.51
C TYR A 102 13.89 5.53 -3.86
N LEU A 103 13.65 6.09 -2.68
CA LEU A 103 14.66 6.89 -1.99
C LEU A 103 15.86 6.05 -1.55
N LEU A 104 15.61 4.83 -1.07
CA LEU A 104 16.70 3.94 -0.68
C LEU A 104 17.59 3.58 -1.87
N ALA A 105 17.00 3.44 -3.05
CA ALA A 105 17.70 3.03 -4.23
C ALA A 105 18.43 4.20 -4.93
N ASN A 106 17.91 5.41 -4.78
CA ASN A 106 18.35 6.53 -5.62
C ASN A 106 18.93 7.72 -4.89
N THR A 107 19.04 7.67 -3.56
CA THR A 107 19.60 8.79 -2.79
C THR A 107 20.59 8.27 -1.77
N ASN A 108 21.32 9.21 -1.17
CA ASN A 108 22.26 8.91 -0.09
C ASN A 108 21.68 9.26 1.27
N LEU A 109 20.37 9.47 1.35
CA LEU A 109 19.71 9.76 2.62
C LEU A 109 19.86 8.60 3.58
N SER A 110 19.97 8.91 4.86
CA SER A 110 20.02 7.87 5.90
C SER A 110 18.63 7.21 6.05
N ILE A 111 18.60 6.07 6.69
CA ILE A 111 17.33 5.38 6.95
C ILE A 111 16.39 6.29 7.75
N SER A 112 16.93 6.99 8.76
CA SER A 112 16.10 7.91 9.56
C SER A 112 15.56 9.05 8.72
N GLU A 113 16.41 9.64 7.88
CA GLU A 113 15.97 10.73 7.01
C GLU A 113 14.87 10.28 6.07
N ILE A 114 15.01 9.08 5.50
CA ILE A 114 14.00 8.54 4.61
C ILE A 114 12.69 8.32 5.36
N SER A 115 12.76 7.79 6.59
CA SER A 115 11.55 7.54 7.36
C SER A 115 10.74 8.82 7.55
N TYR A 116 11.40 9.93 7.87
CA TYR A 116 10.71 11.21 8.04
C TYR A 116 10.24 11.77 6.71
N GLU A 117 11.05 11.61 5.69
CA GLU A 117 10.73 12.12 4.35
C GLU A 117 9.43 11.50 3.82
N VAL A 118 9.19 10.22 4.11
CA VAL A 118 7.98 9.56 3.63
C VAL A 118 6.83 9.61 4.64
N GLY A 119 7.03 10.31 5.77
CA GLY A 119 5.92 10.63 6.66
C GLY A 119 5.76 9.77 7.90
N PHE A 120 6.75 8.97 8.26
CA PHE A 120 6.68 8.23 9.53
C PHE A 120 7.12 9.13 10.68
N SER A 121 6.44 9.01 11.80
CA SER A 121 6.78 9.79 12.99
C SER A 121 8.07 9.30 13.63
N TYR A 122 8.34 8.01 13.53
CA TYR A 122 9.53 7.41 14.15
C TYR A 122 10.16 6.38 13.21
N PRO A 123 11.50 6.39 13.10
CA PRO A 123 12.19 5.42 12.23
C PRO A 123 11.87 3.97 12.55
N ARG A 124 11.60 3.67 13.83
CA ARG A 124 11.28 2.29 14.22
C ARG A 124 10.00 1.79 13.54
N TYR A 125 8.99 2.65 13.48
CA TYR A 125 7.74 2.28 12.82
C TYR A 125 7.95 2.06 11.33
N PHE A 126 8.77 2.92 10.74
CA PHE A 126 9.12 2.76 9.34
C PHE A 126 9.79 1.41 9.10
N SER A 127 10.82 1.08 9.88
CA SER A 127 11.56 -0.17 9.70
C SER A 127 10.67 -1.40 9.85
N THR A 128 9.77 -1.38 10.84
CA THR A 128 8.84 -2.48 11.05
C THR A 128 7.89 -2.64 9.86
N SER A 129 7.30 -1.54 9.41
CA SER A 129 6.39 -1.57 8.27
C SER A 129 7.10 -2.02 7.00
N PHE A 130 8.30 -1.50 6.78
CA PHE A 130 9.08 -1.87 5.61
C PHE A 130 9.36 -3.37 5.58
N LYS A 131 9.82 -3.90 6.72
CA LYS A 131 10.13 -5.34 6.78
C LYS A 131 8.89 -6.20 6.57
N GLN A 132 7.74 -5.77 7.12
CA GLN A 132 6.51 -6.51 6.91
C GLN A 132 6.11 -6.56 5.44
N MET A 133 6.32 -5.46 4.73
CA MET A 133 5.89 -5.38 3.34
C MET A 133 6.91 -5.93 2.35
N LYS A 134 8.19 -5.78 2.66
CA LYS A 134 9.25 -6.11 1.70
C LYS A 134 10.06 -7.35 2.09
N GLY A 135 9.88 -7.86 3.31
CA GLY A 135 10.56 -9.07 3.74
C GLY A 135 11.97 -8.85 4.27
N VAL A 136 12.53 -7.66 4.09
CA VAL A 136 13.85 -7.30 4.59
C VAL A 136 13.78 -5.92 5.22
N THR A 137 14.77 -5.60 6.06
CA THR A 137 14.82 -4.28 6.67
C THR A 137 15.25 -3.23 5.64
N PRO A 138 14.97 -1.95 5.91
CA PRO A 138 15.45 -0.89 5.03
C PRO A 138 16.96 -0.91 4.84
N SER A 139 17.69 -1.19 5.92
CA SER A 139 19.15 -1.27 5.85
C SER A 139 19.61 -2.39 4.94
N GLN A 140 18.99 -3.56 5.07
CA GLN A 140 19.30 -4.71 4.23
C GLN A 140 18.98 -4.43 2.77
N PHE A 141 17.86 -3.76 2.53
CA PHE A 141 17.47 -3.40 1.17
C PHE A 141 18.48 -2.43 0.56
N LYS A 142 18.89 -1.44 1.32
CA LYS A 142 19.84 -0.44 0.85
C LYS A 142 21.19 -1.09 0.53
N GLU A 143 21.65 -1.97 1.40
CA GLU A 143 22.92 -2.67 1.22
C GLU A 143 22.88 -3.54 -0.03
N LYS A 144 21.81 -4.29 -0.21
CA LYS A 144 21.62 -5.15 -1.35
C LYS A 144 21.60 -4.37 -2.66
N ASN A 145 20.91 -3.24 -2.64
CA ASN A 145 20.79 -2.37 -3.80
C ASN A 145 22.13 -1.73 -4.16
N LYS A 146 22.88 -1.37 -3.14
CA LYS A 146 24.20 -0.77 -3.31
C LYS A 146 25.15 -1.75 -4.00
N ASN A 147 25.14 -3.01 -3.55
CA ASN A 147 25.97 -4.05 -4.14
C ASN A 147 25.59 -4.31 -5.59
N SER A 148 24.29 -4.33 -5.88
CA SER A 148 23.83 -4.51 -7.25
C SER A 148 24.22 -3.36 -8.15
N GLY A 149 24.27 -2.15 -7.60
CA GLY A 149 24.60 -0.95 -8.35
C GLY A 149 26.05 -0.88 -8.78
N HIS A 150 26.90 -1.74 -8.26
CA HIS A 150 28.32 -1.75 -8.62
C HIS A 150 28.63 -2.66 -9.79
N ILE A 151 27.64 -3.32 -10.30
CA ILE A 151 27.82 -4.14 -11.49
C ILE A 151 27.64 -3.37 -12.78
#